data_ed700cd1b3f899aa5951388a5a107c35
#
_entry.id   ed700cd1b3f899aa5951388a5a107c35
#
_cell.length_a   1.000
_cell.length_b   1.000
_cell.length_c   1.000
_cell.angle_alpha   90.00
_cell.angle_beta   90.00
_cell.angle_gamma   90.00
#
_symmetry.space_group_name_H-M   'P 1'
#
loop_
_entity.id
_entity.type
_entity.pdbx_description
1 polymer ?
#
loop_
_entity_poly.entity_id
_entity_poly.type
_entity_poly.pdbx_seq_one_letter_code
_entity_poly.pdbx_strand_id
1 'polypeptide(L)'
;METGKEIAIDIKGLYKSFGDNQVLRGVNLEVAKGENIVVLGRSGTGKSVLIKIVCGLLTQDEGSVIVLGEEVKNLSTKRLEALRLKVGFSFQLSALYDSMTVKENIAFPLMRNFTHLSKKEVAKRVDAVLDSVSLIKTRDQYPAELSGGQKKRIGIARTLVLRPEIMLYDEPTAGLDPISSIEINSLIHNIKEEFGVSAIIITHDLVCAKTTGDRLVMMFDGVVQKEGSFEEVFNSEDERIKSFYDYNFI
;
A
#
# COMPACT_ATOMS: atom_id res chain seq x y z
N MET A 1 -9.03 -3.99 -31.26
CA MET A 1 -8.79 -5.03 -30.22
C MET A 1 -8.26 -4.24 -29.03
N GLU A 2 -9.10 -4.05 -28.01
CA GLU A 2 -8.61 -3.53 -26.73
C GLU A 2 -7.63 -4.57 -26.19
N THR A 3 -6.37 -4.24 -26.13
CA THR A 3 -5.36 -5.02 -25.41
C THR A 3 -5.77 -4.96 -23.94
N GLY A 4 -6.42 -6.03 -23.46
CA GLY A 4 -6.84 -6.13 -22.08
C GLY A 4 -5.64 -5.85 -21.17
N LYS A 5 -5.77 -4.86 -20.27
CA LYS A 5 -4.72 -4.54 -19.30
C LYS A 5 -4.42 -5.79 -18.48
N GLU A 6 -3.16 -6.13 -18.32
CA GLU A 6 -2.76 -7.24 -17.46
C GLU A 6 -3.14 -6.92 -16.02
N ILE A 7 -3.83 -7.84 -15.34
CA ILE A 7 -4.35 -7.65 -13.97
C ILE A 7 -3.29 -8.11 -12.96
N ALA A 8 -2.94 -7.22 -12.04
CA ALA A 8 -2.02 -7.49 -10.94
C ALA A 8 -2.74 -8.08 -9.72
N ILE A 9 -3.97 -7.60 -9.43
CA ILE A 9 -4.81 -8.09 -8.33
C ILE A 9 -6.23 -8.23 -8.84
N ASP A 10 -6.86 -9.41 -8.63
CA ASP A 10 -8.26 -9.69 -8.96
C ASP A 10 -8.98 -10.22 -7.71
N ILE A 11 -9.99 -9.50 -7.23
CA ILE A 11 -10.77 -9.81 -6.04
C ILE A 11 -12.22 -9.98 -6.46
N LYS A 12 -12.81 -11.15 -6.15
CA LYS A 12 -14.20 -11.47 -6.49
C LYS A 12 -14.95 -11.98 -5.28
N GLY A 13 -16.07 -11.34 -4.97
CA GLY A 13 -17.00 -11.75 -3.93
C GLY A 13 -16.33 -11.94 -2.58
N LEU A 14 -15.44 -11.03 -2.17
CA LEU A 14 -14.63 -11.18 -0.96
C LEU A 14 -15.45 -10.89 0.31
N TYR A 15 -15.57 -11.91 1.18
CA TYR A 15 -16.17 -11.80 2.50
C TYR A 15 -15.14 -12.03 3.61
N LYS A 16 -15.30 -11.27 4.72
CA LYS A 16 -14.51 -11.47 5.94
C LYS A 16 -15.28 -11.03 7.17
N SER A 17 -15.35 -11.91 8.17
CA SER A 17 -15.94 -11.64 9.49
C SER A 17 -14.94 -11.90 10.61
N PHE A 18 -15.15 -11.27 11.75
CA PHE A 18 -14.48 -11.53 13.01
C PHE A 18 -15.56 -11.70 14.10
N GLY A 19 -15.81 -12.95 14.48
CA GLY A 19 -17.00 -13.31 15.26
C GLY A 19 -18.26 -12.92 14.49
N ASP A 20 -19.19 -12.22 15.15
CA ASP A 20 -20.45 -11.77 14.55
C ASP A 20 -20.30 -10.50 13.68
N ASN A 21 -19.11 -9.87 13.69
CA ASN A 21 -18.87 -8.64 12.93
C ASN A 21 -18.41 -8.94 11.50
N GLN A 22 -19.31 -8.76 10.54
CA GLN A 22 -19.04 -8.90 9.12
C GLN A 22 -18.38 -7.63 8.57
N VAL A 23 -17.05 -7.69 8.34
CA VAL A 23 -16.21 -6.53 7.98
C VAL A 23 -16.13 -6.32 6.47
N LEU A 24 -16.02 -7.37 5.67
CA LEU A 24 -16.09 -7.32 4.20
C LEU A 24 -17.29 -8.13 3.72
N ARG A 25 -18.03 -7.56 2.76
CA ARG A 25 -19.36 -8.05 2.36
C ARG A 25 -19.49 -8.15 0.85
N GLY A 26 -18.72 -9.06 0.23
CA GLY A 26 -18.79 -9.29 -1.22
C GLY A 26 -18.02 -8.25 -2.05
N VAL A 27 -16.84 -7.83 -1.56
CA VAL A 27 -15.99 -6.86 -2.27
C VAL A 27 -15.49 -7.46 -3.58
N ASN A 28 -15.66 -6.70 -4.67
CA ASN A 28 -15.06 -6.95 -5.98
C ASN A 28 -14.13 -5.79 -6.30
N LEU A 29 -12.91 -6.08 -6.75
CA LEU A 29 -11.91 -5.07 -7.09
C LEU A 29 -10.85 -5.67 -8.01
N GLU A 30 -10.58 -5.01 -9.13
CA GLU A 30 -9.47 -5.35 -10.03
C GLU A 30 -8.44 -4.21 -10.00
N VAL A 31 -7.15 -4.57 -9.99
CA VAL A 31 -6.03 -3.61 -10.11
C VAL A 31 -5.20 -4.02 -11.30
N ALA A 32 -5.10 -3.16 -12.30
CA ALA A 32 -4.25 -3.39 -13.46
C ALA A 32 -2.76 -3.22 -13.11
N LYS A 33 -1.86 -3.84 -13.88
CA LYS A 33 -0.41 -3.59 -13.74
C LYS A 33 -0.09 -2.11 -13.97
N GLY A 34 0.73 -1.55 -13.08
CA GLY A 34 1.11 -0.13 -13.09
C GLY A 34 -0.01 0.83 -12.68
N GLU A 35 -1.14 0.35 -12.19
CA GLU A 35 -2.24 1.18 -11.70
C GLU A 35 -2.12 1.45 -10.21
N ASN A 36 -2.33 2.70 -9.80
CA ASN A 36 -2.55 3.09 -8.42
C ASN A 36 -4.05 3.22 -8.15
N ILE A 37 -4.62 2.32 -7.35
CA ILE A 37 -5.99 2.45 -6.86
C ILE A 37 -5.97 3.01 -5.45
N VAL A 38 -6.79 4.04 -5.21
CA VAL A 38 -7.02 4.56 -3.87
C VAL A 38 -8.35 4.08 -3.33
N VAL A 39 -8.32 3.38 -2.19
CA VAL A 39 -9.52 2.95 -1.48
C VAL A 39 -9.82 3.93 -0.37
N LEU A 40 -10.87 4.73 -0.58
CA LEU A 40 -11.39 5.72 0.37
C LEU A 40 -12.53 5.16 1.22
N GLY A 41 -12.68 5.70 2.41
CA GLY A 41 -13.78 5.39 3.32
C GLY A 41 -13.46 5.73 4.76
N ARG A 42 -14.50 5.80 5.62
CA ARG A 42 -14.34 6.10 7.04
C ARG A 42 -13.50 5.02 7.75
N SER A 43 -12.97 5.35 8.92
CA SER A 43 -12.30 4.35 9.77
C SER A 43 -13.26 3.20 10.11
N GLY A 44 -12.72 1.97 10.13
CA GLY A 44 -13.51 0.78 10.44
C GLY A 44 -14.30 0.16 9.28
N THR A 45 -14.25 0.71 8.06
CA THR A 45 -14.97 0.16 6.89
C THR A 45 -14.34 -1.10 6.26
N GLY A 46 -13.26 -1.64 6.83
CA GLY A 46 -12.63 -2.88 6.35
C GLY A 46 -11.43 -2.69 5.42
N LYS A 47 -11.03 -1.45 5.09
CA LYS A 47 -9.93 -1.16 4.15
C LYS A 47 -8.61 -1.87 4.49
N SER A 48 -8.14 -1.75 5.74
CA SER A 48 -6.90 -2.42 6.18
C SER A 48 -7.05 -3.95 6.23
N VAL A 49 -8.27 -4.48 6.41
CA VAL A 49 -8.55 -5.92 6.31
C VAL A 49 -8.38 -6.39 4.87
N LEU A 50 -8.89 -5.62 3.91
CA LEU A 50 -8.77 -5.88 2.48
C LEU A 50 -7.29 -6.09 2.08
N ILE A 51 -6.41 -5.12 2.34
CA ILE A 51 -5.00 -5.23 1.94
C ILE A 51 -4.22 -6.29 2.73
N LYS A 52 -4.61 -6.59 3.98
CA LYS A 52 -4.03 -7.70 4.73
C LYS A 52 -4.40 -9.06 4.14
N ILE A 53 -5.57 -9.19 3.52
CA ILE A 53 -5.94 -10.40 2.78
C ILE A 53 -5.15 -10.48 1.47
N VAL A 54 -5.01 -9.38 0.73
CA VAL A 54 -4.23 -9.33 -0.53
C VAL A 54 -2.78 -9.81 -0.31
N CYS A 55 -2.12 -9.45 0.79
CA CYS A 55 -0.76 -9.93 1.09
C CYS A 55 -0.73 -11.25 1.89
N GLY A 56 -1.89 -11.89 2.10
CA GLY A 56 -2.01 -13.15 2.81
C GLY A 56 -1.69 -13.10 4.31
N LEU A 57 -1.74 -11.90 4.94
CA LEU A 57 -1.66 -11.74 6.40
C LEU A 57 -2.95 -12.16 7.09
N LEU A 58 -4.07 -12.09 6.38
CA LEU A 58 -5.37 -12.61 6.79
C LEU A 58 -5.91 -13.52 5.68
N THR A 59 -6.76 -14.48 6.07
CA THR A 59 -7.46 -15.34 5.13
C THR A 59 -8.93 -14.91 5.05
N GLN A 60 -9.46 -14.81 3.85
CA GLN A 60 -10.88 -14.56 3.60
C GLN A 60 -11.74 -15.76 4.02
N ASP A 61 -13.00 -15.48 4.33
CA ASP A 61 -13.98 -16.52 4.62
C ASP A 61 -14.54 -17.08 3.29
N GLU A 62 -14.99 -16.20 2.38
CA GLU A 62 -15.52 -16.52 1.06
C GLU A 62 -14.90 -15.64 -0.04
N GLY A 63 -15.11 -16.02 -1.28
CA GLY A 63 -14.61 -15.31 -2.46
C GLY A 63 -13.21 -15.73 -2.86
N SER A 64 -12.69 -15.05 -3.89
CA SER A 64 -11.38 -15.30 -4.50
C SER A 64 -10.52 -14.05 -4.46
N VAL A 65 -9.22 -14.25 -4.19
CA VAL A 65 -8.20 -13.18 -4.23
C VAL A 65 -6.99 -13.71 -4.99
N ILE A 66 -6.84 -13.25 -6.22
CA ILE A 66 -5.73 -13.62 -7.11
C ILE A 66 -4.75 -12.45 -7.16
N VAL A 67 -3.49 -12.71 -6.83
CA VAL A 67 -2.41 -11.73 -6.83
C VAL A 67 -1.28 -12.25 -7.71
N LEU A 68 -0.90 -11.48 -8.75
CA LEU A 68 0.09 -11.88 -9.75
C LEU A 68 -0.18 -13.29 -10.33
N GLY A 69 -1.46 -13.60 -10.56
CA GLY A 69 -1.92 -14.89 -11.10
C GLY A 69 -1.99 -16.04 -10.08
N GLU A 70 -1.75 -15.79 -8.80
CA GLU A 70 -1.78 -16.80 -7.75
C GLU A 70 -2.96 -16.59 -6.79
N GLU A 71 -3.81 -17.62 -6.58
CA GLU A 71 -4.90 -17.59 -5.59
C GLU A 71 -4.31 -17.65 -4.17
N VAL A 72 -4.38 -16.54 -3.44
CA VAL A 72 -3.67 -16.34 -2.16
C VAL A 72 -4.06 -17.37 -1.09
N LYS A 73 -5.36 -17.69 -0.97
CA LYS A 73 -5.88 -18.62 0.05
C LYS A 73 -5.29 -20.03 -0.07
N ASN A 74 -4.94 -20.44 -1.29
CA ASN A 74 -4.52 -21.80 -1.61
C ASN A 74 -2.99 -21.97 -1.65
N LEU A 75 -2.22 -20.92 -1.35
CA LEU A 75 -0.77 -20.98 -1.40
C LEU A 75 -0.18 -21.78 -0.24
N SER A 76 0.79 -22.63 -0.55
CA SER A 76 1.67 -23.20 0.48
C SER A 76 2.50 -22.09 1.14
N THR A 77 2.97 -22.32 2.36
CA THR A 77 3.81 -21.35 3.10
C THR A 77 4.96 -20.82 2.26
N LYS A 78 5.68 -21.71 1.55
CA LYS A 78 6.82 -21.33 0.70
C LYS A 78 6.40 -20.43 -0.48
N ARG A 79 5.26 -20.72 -1.13
CA ARG A 79 4.75 -19.88 -2.22
C ARG A 79 4.24 -18.54 -1.71
N LEU A 80 3.58 -18.52 -0.55
CA LEU A 80 3.14 -17.29 0.09
C LEU A 80 4.31 -16.39 0.50
N GLU A 81 5.41 -16.96 1.01
CA GLU A 81 6.65 -16.21 1.28
C GLU A 81 7.22 -15.61 -0.01
N ALA A 82 7.26 -16.38 -1.11
CA ALA A 82 7.73 -15.88 -2.41
C ALA A 82 6.82 -14.76 -2.95
N LEU A 83 5.50 -14.88 -2.81
CA LEU A 83 4.55 -13.82 -3.19
C LEU A 83 4.78 -12.55 -2.36
N ARG A 84 4.99 -12.68 -1.05
CA ARG A 84 5.26 -11.52 -0.16
C ARG A 84 6.54 -10.76 -0.47
N LEU A 85 7.50 -11.35 -1.17
CA LEU A 85 8.67 -10.62 -1.67
C LEU A 85 8.33 -9.70 -2.85
N LYS A 86 7.24 -10.03 -3.58
CA LYS A 86 6.74 -9.25 -4.71
C LYS A 86 5.65 -8.25 -4.30
N VAL A 87 5.09 -8.38 -3.10
CA VAL A 87 4.04 -7.51 -2.55
C VAL A 87 4.59 -6.76 -1.34
N GLY A 88 4.95 -5.50 -1.55
CA GLY A 88 5.42 -4.63 -0.49
C GLY A 88 4.27 -4.08 0.36
N PHE A 89 4.43 -4.07 1.68
CA PHE A 89 3.45 -3.52 2.62
C PHE A 89 4.05 -2.39 3.45
N SER A 90 3.52 -1.19 3.26
CA SER A 90 3.86 0.01 4.04
C SER A 90 2.82 0.21 5.14
N PHE A 91 3.20 -0.07 6.39
CA PHE A 91 2.34 0.04 7.56
C PHE A 91 2.14 1.49 8.00
N GLN A 92 0.98 1.78 8.59
CA GLN A 92 0.62 3.10 9.12
C GLN A 92 1.68 3.68 10.08
N LEU A 93 2.30 2.88 10.95
CA LEU A 93 3.31 3.31 11.91
C LEU A 93 4.76 3.04 11.45
N SER A 94 5.01 2.83 10.15
CA SER A 94 6.32 2.52 9.55
C SER A 94 7.02 1.25 10.08
N ALA A 95 6.70 0.79 11.29
CA ALA A 95 7.19 -0.43 11.95
C ALA A 95 8.74 -0.61 11.88
N LEU A 96 9.50 0.48 12.04
CA LEU A 96 10.97 0.44 12.08
C LEU A 96 11.47 -0.25 13.36
N TYR A 97 12.60 -0.90 13.27
CA TYR A 97 13.31 -1.46 14.42
C TYR A 97 14.10 -0.34 15.10
N ASP A 98 13.71 0.07 16.31
CA ASP A 98 14.34 1.18 17.05
C ASP A 98 15.80 0.92 17.42
N SER A 99 16.19 -0.35 17.57
CA SER A 99 17.56 -0.78 17.87
C SER A 99 18.49 -0.84 16.65
N MET A 100 17.97 -0.56 15.46
CA MET A 100 18.73 -0.59 14.20
C MET A 100 18.82 0.82 13.61
N THR A 101 19.97 1.15 13.03
CA THR A 101 20.11 2.36 12.20
C THR A 101 19.22 2.28 10.95
N VAL A 102 19.05 3.40 10.25
CA VAL A 102 18.30 3.47 8.99
C VAL A 102 18.83 2.46 7.97
N LYS A 103 20.16 2.41 7.74
CA LYS A 103 20.77 1.43 6.82
C LYS A 103 20.49 0.00 7.21
N GLU A 104 20.53 -0.31 8.51
CA GLU A 104 20.28 -1.66 9.02
C GLU A 104 18.80 -2.05 8.86
N ASN A 105 17.87 -1.13 9.14
CA ASN A 105 16.45 -1.32 8.87
C ASN A 105 16.18 -1.68 7.41
N ILE A 106 16.80 -0.98 6.46
CA ILE A 106 16.63 -1.22 5.01
C ILE A 106 17.38 -2.48 4.57
N ALA A 107 18.58 -2.73 5.10
CA ALA A 107 19.37 -3.92 4.76
C ALA A 107 18.75 -5.23 5.28
N PHE A 108 18.03 -5.18 6.39
CA PHE A 108 17.49 -6.36 7.08
C PHE A 108 16.68 -7.30 6.16
N PRO A 109 15.65 -6.82 5.42
CA PRO A 109 14.90 -7.69 4.51
C PRO A 109 15.74 -8.24 3.36
N LEU A 110 16.75 -7.52 2.87
CA LEU A 110 17.69 -8.04 1.86
C LEU A 110 18.52 -9.19 2.40
N MET A 111 19.15 -9.00 3.57
CA MET A 111 20.03 -10.01 4.17
C MET A 111 19.26 -11.28 4.56
N ARG A 112 17.99 -11.13 4.97
CA ARG A 112 17.14 -12.27 5.33
C ARG A 112 16.72 -13.11 4.13
N ASN A 113 16.39 -12.47 3.01
CA ASN A 113 15.76 -13.14 1.87
C ASN A 113 16.74 -13.42 0.71
N PHE A 114 17.86 -12.70 0.60
CA PHE A 114 18.85 -12.82 -0.48
C PHE A 114 20.26 -13.09 0.08
N THR A 115 20.42 -14.27 0.69
CA THR A 115 21.67 -14.68 1.37
C THR A 115 22.89 -14.77 0.45
N HIS A 116 22.69 -14.78 -0.87
CA HIS A 116 23.75 -14.78 -1.88
C HIS A 116 24.33 -13.39 -2.16
N LEU A 117 23.69 -12.31 -1.70
CA LEU A 117 24.20 -10.96 -1.91
C LEU A 117 25.40 -10.66 -1.03
N SER A 118 26.45 -10.13 -1.63
CA SER A 118 27.61 -9.62 -0.90
C SER A 118 27.24 -8.36 -0.08
N LYS A 119 28.00 -8.08 0.97
CA LYS A 119 27.83 -6.84 1.78
C LYS A 119 27.90 -5.58 0.92
N LYS A 120 28.73 -5.56 -0.15
CA LYS A 120 28.87 -4.44 -1.08
C LYS A 120 27.61 -4.24 -1.92
N GLU A 121 26.99 -5.32 -2.37
CA GLU A 121 25.72 -5.26 -3.13
C GLU A 121 24.55 -4.82 -2.26
N VAL A 122 24.46 -5.31 -1.02
CA VAL A 122 23.47 -4.86 -0.05
C VAL A 122 23.63 -3.36 0.21
N ALA A 123 24.85 -2.88 0.50
CA ALA A 123 25.11 -1.46 0.71
C ALA A 123 24.71 -0.61 -0.50
N LYS A 124 25.06 -1.04 -1.73
CA LYS A 124 24.66 -0.33 -2.95
C LYS A 124 23.15 -0.23 -3.12
N ARG A 125 22.39 -1.30 -2.82
CA ARG A 125 20.92 -1.27 -2.89
C ARG A 125 20.31 -0.38 -1.81
N VAL A 126 20.86 -0.41 -0.59
CA VAL A 126 20.45 0.47 0.51
C VAL A 126 20.66 1.94 0.15
N ASP A 127 21.84 2.28 -0.37
CA ASP A 127 22.16 3.67 -0.74
C ASP A 127 21.26 4.14 -1.89
N ALA A 128 21.03 3.31 -2.91
CA ALA A 128 20.15 3.64 -4.03
C ALA A 128 18.70 3.91 -3.58
N VAL A 129 18.13 3.08 -2.70
CA VAL A 129 16.76 3.31 -2.22
C VAL A 129 16.67 4.49 -1.25
N LEU A 130 17.72 4.77 -0.48
CA LEU A 130 17.79 5.98 0.36
C LEU A 130 17.84 7.27 -0.47
N ASP A 131 18.51 7.20 -1.61
CA ASP A 131 18.55 8.31 -2.57
C ASP A 131 17.19 8.55 -3.20
N SER A 132 16.48 7.49 -3.63
CA SER A 132 15.13 7.61 -4.22
C SER A 132 14.07 8.19 -3.25
N VAL A 133 14.29 8.06 -1.92
CA VAL A 133 13.43 8.71 -0.90
C VAL A 133 14.03 10.01 -0.35
N SER A 134 15.15 10.51 -0.93
CA SER A 134 15.86 11.74 -0.55
C SER A 134 16.36 11.76 0.90
N LEU A 135 16.76 10.61 1.44
CA LEU A 135 17.19 10.44 2.82
C LEU A 135 18.58 9.78 2.98
N ILE A 136 19.46 9.87 1.98
CA ILE A 136 20.81 9.29 2.05
C ILE A 136 21.62 9.80 3.24
N LYS A 137 21.40 11.05 3.66
CA LYS A 137 22.10 11.69 4.79
C LYS A 137 21.69 11.13 6.16
N THR A 138 20.56 10.42 6.26
CA THR A 138 20.07 9.82 7.52
C THR A 138 20.53 8.39 7.70
N ARG A 139 21.36 7.87 6.80
CA ARG A 139 21.77 6.46 6.70
C ARG A 139 22.21 5.84 8.01
N ASP A 140 23.01 6.58 8.80
CA ASP A 140 23.61 6.10 10.04
C ASP A 140 22.83 6.56 11.30
N GLN A 141 21.72 7.25 11.15
CA GLN A 141 20.84 7.67 12.25
C GLN A 141 19.96 6.50 12.72
N TYR A 142 19.46 6.63 13.96
CA TYR A 142 18.45 5.73 14.52
C TYR A 142 17.04 6.31 14.31
N PRO A 143 15.98 5.48 14.31
CA PRO A 143 14.61 5.95 14.16
C PRO A 143 14.22 7.06 15.15
N ALA A 144 14.74 7.06 16.36
CA ALA A 144 14.47 8.09 17.37
C ALA A 144 14.92 9.50 16.94
N GLU A 145 15.91 9.60 16.03
CA GLU A 145 16.48 10.86 15.54
C GLU A 145 15.71 11.42 14.31
N LEU A 146 14.71 10.70 13.81
CA LEU A 146 13.98 11.03 12.59
C LEU A 146 12.64 11.71 12.90
N SER A 147 12.24 12.67 12.03
CA SER A 147 10.87 13.19 12.02
C SER A 147 9.84 12.13 11.62
N GLY A 148 8.54 12.39 11.85
CA GLY A 148 7.46 11.50 11.46
C GLY A 148 7.44 11.20 9.96
N GLY A 149 7.60 12.23 9.12
CA GLY A 149 7.67 12.09 7.67
C GLY A 149 8.91 11.30 7.21
N GLN A 150 10.08 11.52 7.84
CA GLN A 150 11.28 10.74 7.57
C GLN A 150 11.08 9.24 7.93
N LYS A 151 10.48 8.93 9.09
CA LYS A 151 10.15 7.55 9.46
C LYS A 151 9.26 6.87 8.43
N LYS A 152 8.25 7.56 7.92
CA LYS A 152 7.36 7.07 6.86
C LYS A 152 8.14 6.77 5.58
N ARG A 153 8.98 7.70 5.12
CA ARG A 153 9.81 7.51 3.92
C ARG A 153 10.79 6.34 4.08
N ILE A 154 11.42 6.16 5.23
CA ILE A 154 12.28 5.00 5.51
C ILE A 154 11.47 3.69 5.54
N GLY A 155 10.24 3.70 6.09
CA GLY A 155 9.34 2.53 6.03
C GLY A 155 9.02 2.11 4.60
N ILE A 156 8.74 3.09 3.72
CA ILE A 156 8.55 2.84 2.28
C ILE A 156 9.85 2.32 1.64
N ALA A 157 11.00 2.96 1.89
CA ALA A 157 12.30 2.55 1.38
C ALA A 157 12.67 1.11 1.77
N ARG A 158 12.40 0.71 3.03
CA ARG A 158 12.62 -0.66 3.51
C ARG A 158 11.81 -1.70 2.75
N THR A 159 10.64 -1.32 2.28
CA THR A 159 9.80 -2.18 1.45
C THR A 159 10.29 -2.18 0.00
N LEU A 160 10.59 -1.01 -0.54
CA LEU A 160 11.01 -0.80 -1.93
C LEU A 160 12.36 -1.45 -2.27
N VAL A 161 13.26 -1.62 -1.28
CA VAL A 161 14.57 -2.25 -1.48
C VAL A 161 14.49 -3.69 -2.00
N LEU A 162 13.35 -4.37 -1.76
CA LEU A 162 13.06 -5.71 -2.29
C LEU A 162 12.62 -5.69 -3.75
N ARG A 163 12.35 -4.51 -4.34
CA ARG A 163 11.81 -4.30 -5.68
C ARG A 163 10.48 -5.04 -5.90
N PRO A 164 9.45 -4.73 -5.12
CA PRO A 164 8.15 -5.38 -5.26
C PRO A 164 7.48 -4.99 -6.59
N GLU A 165 6.58 -5.84 -7.08
CA GLU A 165 5.72 -5.60 -8.24
C GLU A 165 4.43 -4.86 -7.83
N ILE A 166 4.02 -5.01 -6.55
CA ILE A 166 2.83 -4.38 -5.95
C ILE A 166 3.23 -3.68 -4.65
N MET A 167 2.70 -2.48 -4.42
CA MET A 167 2.81 -1.76 -3.15
C MET A 167 1.44 -1.61 -2.48
N LEU A 168 1.35 -1.95 -1.21
CA LEU A 168 0.17 -1.74 -0.37
C LEU A 168 0.49 -0.69 0.68
N TYR A 169 -0.23 0.44 0.64
CA TYR A 169 -0.04 1.55 1.57
C TYR A 169 -1.24 1.63 2.51
N ASP A 170 -1.00 1.51 3.82
CA ASP A 170 -2.02 1.66 4.86
C ASP A 170 -1.87 3.04 5.51
N GLU A 171 -2.74 3.99 5.14
CA GLU A 171 -2.78 5.37 5.65
C GLU A 171 -1.40 6.07 5.59
N PRO A 172 -0.82 6.26 4.39
CA PRO A 172 0.57 6.71 4.25
C PRO A 172 0.82 8.13 4.81
N THR A 173 -0.19 9.02 4.80
CA THR A 173 -0.08 10.41 5.28
C THR A 173 -0.62 10.61 6.70
N ALA A 174 -1.20 9.57 7.33
CA ALA A 174 -1.82 9.71 8.64
C ALA A 174 -0.82 10.16 9.72
N GLY A 175 -1.22 11.20 10.47
CA GLY A 175 -0.43 11.77 11.58
C GLY A 175 0.75 12.64 11.14
N LEU A 176 0.82 13.01 9.87
CA LEU A 176 1.82 13.95 9.34
C LEU A 176 1.26 15.37 9.24
N ASP A 177 2.17 16.34 9.27
CA ASP A 177 1.88 17.71 8.90
C ASP A 177 1.62 17.84 7.38
N PRO A 178 0.98 18.94 6.90
CA PRO A 178 0.63 19.09 5.49
C PRO A 178 1.84 19.03 4.53
N ILE A 179 2.99 19.55 4.92
CA ILE A 179 4.20 19.55 4.08
C ILE A 179 4.72 18.12 3.92
N SER A 180 4.87 17.40 5.04
CA SER A 180 5.30 16.00 5.03
C SER A 180 4.31 15.11 4.26
N SER A 181 3.00 15.41 4.33
CA SER A 181 1.98 14.68 3.55
C SER A 181 2.16 14.85 2.05
N ILE A 182 2.43 16.08 1.58
CA ILE A 182 2.73 16.36 0.16
C ILE A 182 3.99 15.62 -0.28
N GLU A 183 5.04 15.57 0.54
CA GLU A 183 6.26 14.84 0.24
C GLU A 183 6.01 13.33 0.09
N ILE A 184 5.17 12.73 0.95
CA ILE A 184 4.80 11.32 0.85
C ILE A 184 3.97 11.05 -0.42
N ASN A 185 3.01 11.92 -0.73
CA ASN A 185 2.18 11.77 -1.93
C ASN A 185 3.04 11.84 -3.20
N SER A 186 3.97 12.81 -3.26
CA SER A 186 4.94 12.93 -4.36
C SER A 186 5.84 11.69 -4.46
N LEU A 187 6.29 11.15 -3.32
CA LEU A 187 7.10 9.95 -3.28
C LEU A 187 6.33 8.73 -3.84
N ILE A 188 5.07 8.54 -3.46
CA ILE A 188 4.22 7.44 -3.97
C ILE A 188 4.07 7.55 -5.49
N HIS A 189 3.82 8.76 -6.00
CA HIS A 189 3.73 9.02 -7.43
C HIS A 189 5.05 8.70 -8.15
N ASN A 190 6.18 9.20 -7.65
CA ASN A 190 7.50 8.94 -8.24
C ASN A 190 7.87 7.45 -8.25
N ILE A 191 7.53 6.71 -7.18
CA ILE A 191 7.76 5.25 -7.11
C ILE A 191 6.99 4.54 -8.23
N LYS A 192 5.74 4.93 -8.50
CA LYS A 192 4.97 4.38 -9.62
C LYS A 192 5.67 4.63 -10.95
N GLU A 193 6.05 5.89 -11.23
CA GLU A 193 6.67 6.27 -12.50
C GLU A 193 8.05 5.63 -12.71
N GLU A 194 8.86 5.55 -11.65
CA GLU A 194 10.24 5.05 -11.75
C GLU A 194 10.29 3.50 -11.77
N PHE A 195 9.45 2.83 -10.97
CA PHE A 195 9.53 1.37 -10.79
C PHE A 195 8.40 0.61 -11.49
N GLY A 196 7.39 1.29 -12.03
CA GLY A 196 6.25 0.67 -12.72
C GLY A 196 5.40 -0.23 -11.80
N VAL A 197 5.40 0.03 -10.50
CA VAL A 197 4.66 -0.76 -9.52
C VAL A 197 3.16 -0.49 -9.60
N SER A 198 2.35 -1.52 -9.32
CA SER A 198 0.91 -1.34 -9.06
C SER A 198 0.70 -1.05 -7.58
N ALA A 199 -0.35 -0.29 -7.21
CA ALA A 199 -0.59 -0.05 -5.79
C ALA A 199 -2.07 -0.08 -5.38
N ILE A 200 -2.31 -0.50 -4.12
CA ILE A 200 -3.51 -0.17 -3.38
C ILE A 200 -3.12 0.78 -2.25
N ILE A 201 -3.71 1.97 -2.25
CA ILE A 201 -3.47 3.01 -1.26
C ILE A 201 -4.75 3.17 -0.45
N ILE A 202 -4.69 2.87 0.83
CA ILE A 202 -5.80 3.09 1.75
C ILE A 202 -5.61 4.41 2.44
N THR A 203 -6.62 5.27 2.35
CA THR A 203 -6.61 6.56 3.04
C THR A 203 -8.02 7.09 3.28
N HIS A 204 -8.12 8.08 4.15
CA HIS A 204 -9.30 8.95 4.29
C HIS A 204 -8.99 10.40 3.84
N ASP A 205 -7.73 10.66 3.44
CA ASP A 205 -7.24 11.96 2.98
C ASP A 205 -7.54 12.16 1.49
N LEU A 206 -8.38 13.13 1.16
CA LEU A 206 -8.77 13.45 -0.22
C LEU A 206 -7.61 14.02 -1.05
N VAL A 207 -6.67 14.73 -0.42
CA VAL A 207 -5.49 15.25 -1.13
C VAL A 207 -4.59 14.10 -1.55
N CYS A 208 -4.34 13.16 -0.64
CA CYS A 208 -3.61 11.93 -0.96
C CYS A 208 -4.31 11.18 -2.10
N ALA A 209 -5.62 10.97 -2.00
CA ALA A 209 -6.40 10.27 -3.01
C ALA A 209 -6.31 10.91 -4.40
N LYS A 210 -6.46 12.23 -4.47
CA LYS A 210 -6.43 12.99 -5.73
C LYS A 210 -5.06 13.01 -6.39
N THR A 211 -3.98 13.01 -5.56
CA THR A 211 -2.60 13.18 -6.07
C THR A 211 -1.90 11.86 -6.39
N THR A 212 -2.35 10.75 -5.81
CA THR A 212 -1.66 9.45 -5.96
C THR A 212 -2.45 8.41 -6.74
N GLY A 213 -3.79 8.57 -6.85
CA GLY A 213 -4.67 7.57 -7.47
C GLY A 213 -4.92 7.82 -8.95
N ASP A 214 -4.84 6.78 -9.75
CA ASP A 214 -5.37 6.76 -11.13
C ASP A 214 -6.88 6.53 -11.10
N ARG A 215 -7.35 5.71 -10.16
CA ARG A 215 -8.76 5.37 -9.93
C ARG A 215 -9.04 5.34 -8.44
N LEU A 216 -10.23 5.81 -8.08
CA LEU A 216 -10.74 5.79 -6.73
C LEU A 216 -11.79 4.70 -6.55
N VAL A 217 -11.80 4.12 -5.36
CA VAL A 217 -12.80 3.16 -4.88
C VAL A 217 -13.35 3.68 -3.55
N MET A 218 -14.61 4.02 -3.52
CA MET A 218 -15.29 4.44 -2.29
C MET A 218 -15.89 3.22 -1.59
N MET A 219 -15.49 3.01 -0.34
CA MET A 219 -15.90 1.85 0.46
C MET A 219 -16.68 2.28 1.70
N PHE A 220 -17.91 1.76 1.84
CA PHE A 220 -18.75 1.92 3.03
C PHE A 220 -19.24 0.55 3.49
N ASP A 221 -19.32 0.34 4.80
CA ASP A 221 -19.92 -0.84 5.45
C ASP A 221 -19.44 -2.18 4.85
N GLY A 222 -18.17 -2.25 4.47
CA GLY A 222 -17.57 -3.46 3.92
C GLY A 222 -17.88 -3.77 2.45
N VAL A 223 -18.49 -2.81 1.72
CA VAL A 223 -18.80 -2.96 0.29
C VAL A 223 -18.18 -1.82 -0.53
N VAL A 224 -17.83 -2.11 -1.78
CA VAL A 224 -17.48 -1.08 -2.77
C VAL A 224 -18.77 -0.43 -3.24
N GLN A 225 -18.91 0.85 -2.96
CA GLN A 225 -20.11 1.64 -3.30
C GLN A 225 -19.99 2.27 -4.67
N LYS A 226 -18.84 2.81 -5.00
CA LYS A 226 -18.55 3.48 -6.28
C LYS A 226 -17.06 3.39 -6.60
N GLU A 227 -16.74 3.30 -7.88
CA GLU A 227 -15.38 3.43 -8.39
C GLU A 227 -15.37 4.29 -9.66
N GLY A 228 -14.22 4.88 -9.96
CA GLY A 228 -14.02 5.75 -11.12
C GLY A 228 -12.88 6.75 -10.90
N SER A 229 -12.77 7.76 -11.76
CA SER A 229 -11.90 8.91 -11.53
C SER A 229 -12.34 9.69 -10.28
N PHE A 230 -11.47 10.59 -9.80
CA PHE A 230 -11.80 11.46 -8.66
C PHE A 230 -13.11 12.22 -8.92
N GLU A 231 -13.24 12.82 -10.09
CA GLU A 231 -14.39 13.58 -10.50
C GLU A 231 -15.66 12.73 -10.60
N GLU A 232 -15.59 11.53 -11.19
CA GLU A 232 -16.73 10.62 -11.32
C GLU A 232 -17.24 10.12 -9.98
N VAL A 233 -16.35 9.88 -9.03
CA VAL A 233 -16.74 9.42 -7.69
C VAL A 233 -17.42 10.54 -6.92
N PHE A 234 -16.87 11.76 -6.90
CA PHE A 234 -17.38 12.87 -6.10
C PHE A 234 -18.50 13.67 -6.77
N ASN A 235 -18.73 13.54 -8.08
CA ASN A 235 -19.93 13.99 -8.76
C ASN A 235 -21.13 13.03 -8.59
N SER A 236 -20.99 12.00 -7.74
CA SER A 236 -22.08 11.07 -7.42
C SER A 236 -23.21 11.77 -6.67
N GLU A 237 -24.44 11.33 -6.91
CA GLU A 237 -25.60 11.76 -6.14
C GLU A 237 -25.78 11.04 -4.80
N ASP A 238 -24.95 10.02 -4.51
CA ASP A 238 -24.97 9.30 -3.22
C ASP A 238 -24.63 10.25 -2.07
N GLU A 239 -25.61 10.47 -1.18
CA GLU A 239 -25.47 11.39 -0.04
C GLU A 239 -24.33 11.04 0.90
N ARG A 240 -23.95 9.75 1.00
CA ARG A 240 -22.83 9.30 1.84
C ARG A 240 -21.51 9.75 1.24
N ILE A 241 -21.38 9.73 -0.09
CA ILE A 241 -20.18 10.21 -0.81
C ILE A 241 -20.09 11.72 -0.69
N LYS A 242 -21.22 12.46 -0.91
CA LYS A 242 -21.27 13.91 -0.70
C LYS A 242 -20.88 14.30 0.72
N SER A 243 -21.49 13.67 1.73
CA SER A 243 -21.16 13.90 3.14
C SER A 243 -19.69 13.58 3.48
N PHE A 244 -19.10 12.55 2.87
CA PHE A 244 -17.69 12.24 3.04
C PHE A 244 -16.79 13.34 2.47
N TYR A 245 -17.13 13.87 1.30
CA TYR A 245 -16.43 14.97 0.65
C TYR A 245 -16.51 16.24 1.50
N ASP A 246 -17.72 16.67 1.86
CA ASP A 246 -17.95 17.90 2.63
C ASP A 246 -17.25 17.87 3.97
N TYR A 247 -17.27 16.73 4.68
CA TYR A 247 -16.60 16.58 5.99
C TYR A 247 -15.08 16.77 5.92
N ASN A 248 -14.46 16.48 4.77
CA ASN A 248 -13.00 16.61 4.59
C ASN A 248 -12.58 17.98 4.06
N PHE A 249 -13.53 18.87 3.68
CA PHE A 249 -13.27 20.23 3.19
C PHE A 249 -13.80 21.34 4.11
N ILE A 250 -14.45 20.99 5.23
CA ILE A 250 -14.85 21.93 6.28
C ILE A 250 -13.79 21.92 7.40
#